data_cba0a6afafcd2b4f983b204792cfddfa
#
_entry.id   cba0a6afafcd2b4f983b204792cfddfa
#
_cell.length_a   1.000
_cell.length_b   1.000
_cell.length_c   1.000
_cell.angle_alpha   90.00
_cell.angle_beta   90.00
_cell.angle_gamma   90.00
#
_symmetry.space_group_name_H-M   'P 1'
#
loop_
_entity.id
_entity.type
_entity.pdbx_description
1 polymer ?
#
loop_
_entity_poly.entity_id
_entity_poly.type
_entity_poly.pdbx_seq_one_letter_code
_entity_poly.pdbx_strand_id
1 'polypeptide(L)'
;MDDEVIRGREAQRHIVDVAQEVSSRVRSTLGPLGFDQLMVDKMGEHLLTNDGATILKMQENRDPIAKMIVEVAKAQEERAFDGTTTCVILLAELLRLADTLIEKGIHPNHIARGYREGLKQAIECANNECEDLDRVEASIEAAKTALTGKIAGDYADKLVSMCSKAALSAKPDDVKILAMPGDTKNSDVIII
;
A
#
# COMPACT_ATOMS: atom_id res chain seq x y z
N MET A 1 12.06 33.42 0.87
CA MET A 1 12.32 32.00 1.13
C MET A 1 13.60 31.72 0.41
N ASP A 2 14.69 31.58 1.15
CA ASP A 2 15.96 31.22 0.55
C ASP A 2 15.85 29.78 0.06
N ASP A 3 16.17 29.55 -1.20
CA ASP A 3 16.19 28.21 -1.79
C ASP A 3 17.35 27.44 -1.16
N GLU A 4 17.05 26.56 -0.21
CA GLU A 4 18.02 25.67 0.42
C GLU A 4 18.37 24.57 -0.59
N VAL A 5 19.59 24.60 -1.11
CA VAL A 5 20.07 23.61 -2.09
C VAL A 5 20.96 22.59 -1.42
N ILE A 6 20.40 21.39 -1.16
CA ILE A 6 21.15 20.23 -0.65
C ILE A 6 21.79 19.49 -1.82
N ARG A 7 23.05 19.08 -1.70
CA ARG A 7 23.84 18.48 -2.80
C ARG A 7 24.64 17.25 -2.38
N GLY A 8 24.96 16.42 -3.36
CA GLY A 8 25.91 15.30 -3.17
C GLY A 8 25.41 14.29 -2.15
N ARG A 9 26.30 13.89 -1.23
CA ARG A 9 26.02 12.86 -0.23
C ARG A 9 24.93 13.26 0.78
N GLU A 10 24.86 14.54 1.10
CA GLU A 10 23.82 15.08 1.99
C GLU A 10 22.42 14.92 1.39
N ALA A 11 22.26 15.23 0.09
CA ALA A 11 20.99 15.00 -0.61
C ALA A 11 20.60 13.52 -0.65
N GLN A 12 21.57 12.62 -0.83
CA GLN A 12 21.30 11.18 -0.81
C GLN A 12 20.80 10.71 0.57
N ARG A 13 21.44 11.15 1.65
CA ARG A 13 21.01 10.83 3.03
C ARG A 13 19.65 11.39 3.32
N HIS A 14 19.39 12.64 2.95
CA HIS A 14 18.06 13.24 3.12
C HIS A 14 16.95 12.42 2.46
N ILE A 15 17.16 11.93 1.24
CA ILE A 15 16.20 11.04 0.55
C ILE A 15 15.92 9.78 1.37
N VAL A 16 16.97 9.16 1.92
CA VAL A 16 16.84 7.93 2.70
C VAL A 16 16.13 8.20 4.03
N ASP A 17 16.49 9.27 4.73
CA ASP A 17 15.89 9.64 6.02
C ASP A 17 14.39 9.92 5.87
N VAL A 18 14.00 10.69 4.85
CA VAL A 18 12.59 10.96 4.56
C VAL A 18 11.85 9.67 4.19
N ALA A 19 12.46 8.79 3.39
CA ALA A 19 11.83 7.52 3.03
C ALA A 19 11.62 6.62 4.26
N GLN A 20 12.59 6.55 5.15
CA GLN A 20 12.46 5.80 6.41
C GLN A 20 11.40 6.41 7.33
N GLU A 21 11.33 7.72 7.42
CA GLU A 21 10.30 8.42 8.18
C GLU A 21 8.90 8.09 7.65
N VAL A 22 8.67 8.25 6.35
CA VAL A 22 7.37 7.94 5.72
C VAL A 22 7.00 6.46 5.91
N SER A 23 7.95 5.55 5.69
CA SER A 23 7.75 4.11 5.88
C SER A 23 7.41 3.76 7.32
N SER A 24 8.06 4.39 8.31
CA SER A 24 7.82 4.12 9.74
C SER A 24 6.37 4.38 10.15
N ARG A 25 5.72 5.32 9.50
CA ARG A 25 4.34 5.72 9.79
C ARG A 25 3.31 4.66 9.39
N VAL A 26 3.62 3.84 8.37
CA VAL A 26 2.70 2.79 7.89
C VAL A 26 3.15 1.38 8.25
N ARG A 27 4.37 1.22 8.78
CA ARG A 27 4.95 -0.10 9.07
C ARG A 27 4.14 -0.92 10.06
N SER A 28 3.54 -0.29 11.06
CA SER A 28 2.74 -0.96 12.09
C SER A 28 1.41 -1.51 11.59
N THR A 29 0.95 -1.06 10.41
CA THR A 29 -0.31 -1.51 9.81
C THR A 29 -0.14 -2.69 8.86
N LEU A 30 1.11 -3.14 8.60
CA LEU A 30 1.39 -4.20 7.66
C LEU A 30 1.00 -5.58 8.22
N GLY A 31 0.32 -6.35 7.36
CA GLY A 31 0.05 -7.77 7.56
C GLY A 31 -1.20 -8.06 8.41
N PRO A 32 -1.51 -9.35 8.63
CA PRO A 32 -2.75 -9.78 9.28
C PRO A 32 -2.84 -9.41 10.76
N LEU A 33 -1.71 -9.08 11.39
CA LEU A 33 -1.61 -8.59 12.76
C LEU A 33 -1.27 -7.09 12.81
N GLY A 34 -1.47 -6.38 11.71
CA GLY A 34 -1.27 -4.94 11.64
C GLY A 34 -2.25 -4.19 12.56
N PHE A 35 -1.75 -3.13 13.19
CA PHE A 35 -2.56 -2.30 14.08
C PHE A 35 -3.28 -1.22 13.30
N ASP A 36 -4.53 -0.94 13.69
CA ASP A 36 -5.21 0.28 13.25
C ASP A 36 -4.53 1.51 13.88
N GLN A 37 -4.49 2.60 13.12
CA GLN A 37 -4.00 3.89 13.59
C GLN A 37 -5.17 4.84 13.79
N LEU A 38 -5.23 5.50 14.94
CA LEU A 38 -6.14 6.60 15.18
C LEU A 38 -5.48 7.89 14.69
N MET A 39 -6.06 8.48 13.68
CA MET A 39 -5.65 9.77 13.13
C MET A 39 -6.64 10.84 13.53
N VAL A 40 -6.14 12.02 13.83
CA VAL A 40 -6.96 13.20 14.14
C VAL A 40 -6.55 14.30 13.18
N ASP A 41 -7.49 14.81 12.42
CA ASP A 41 -7.24 15.91 11.48
C ASP A 41 -7.22 17.28 12.19
N LYS A 42 -6.98 18.35 11.41
CA LYS A 42 -6.95 19.73 11.94
C LYS A 42 -8.30 20.24 12.41
N MET A 43 -9.39 19.63 11.98
CA MET A 43 -10.76 19.97 12.36
C MET A 43 -11.22 19.20 13.60
N GLY A 44 -10.37 18.26 14.11
CA GLY A 44 -10.67 17.39 15.24
C GLY A 44 -11.48 16.15 14.85
N GLU A 45 -11.63 15.85 13.56
CA GLU A 45 -12.24 14.61 13.12
C GLU A 45 -11.30 13.42 13.35
N HIS A 46 -11.85 12.31 13.80
CA HIS A 46 -11.11 11.10 14.12
C HIS A 46 -11.32 10.06 13.03
N LEU A 47 -10.24 9.49 12.54
CA LEU A 47 -10.26 8.36 11.61
C LEU A 47 -9.45 7.21 12.19
N LEU A 48 -10.08 6.04 12.33
CA LEU A 48 -9.41 4.80 12.68
C LEU A 48 -9.21 3.98 11.40
N THR A 49 -7.97 3.72 11.03
CA THR A 49 -7.66 3.01 9.79
C THR A 49 -6.32 2.26 9.87
N ASN A 50 -6.20 1.15 9.14
CA ASN A 50 -4.95 0.46 8.86
C ASN A 50 -4.53 0.58 7.38
N ASP A 51 -5.27 1.35 6.58
CA ASP A 51 -4.96 1.54 5.17
C ASP A 51 -3.81 2.52 4.98
N GLY A 52 -2.68 2.02 4.45
CA GLY A 52 -1.46 2.81 4.26
C GLY A 52 -1.64 4.02 3.35
N ALA A 53 -2.45 3.91 2.29
CA ALA A 53 -2.70 5.03 1.39
C ALA A 53 -3.49 6.15 2.09
N THR A 54 -4.50 5.80 2.86
CA THR A 54 -5.28 6.75 3.66
C THR A 54 -4.41 7.44 4.70
N ILE A 55 -3.57 6.69 5.42
CA ILE A 55 -2.63 7.24 6.40
C ILE A 55 -1.69 8.27 5.77
N LEU A 56 -1.12 7.93 4.61
CA LEU A 56 -0.18 8.80 3.92
C LEU A 56 -0.86 10.04 3.31
N LYS A 57 -2.09 9.92 2.81
CA LYS A 57 -2.88 11.04 2.26
C LYS A 57 -3.26 12.07 3.32
N MET A 58 -3.61 11.63 4.53
CA MET A 58 -4.01 12.53 5.63
C MET A 58 -2.85 13.32 6.23
N GLN A 59 -1.61 12.88 5.98
CA GLN A 59 -0.43 13.56 6.50
C GLN A 59 0.01 14.67 5.55
N GLU A 60 0.08 15.90 6.06
CA GLU A 60 0.68 17.01 5.33
C GLU A 60 2.19 16.83 5.21
N ASN A 61 2.62 16.30 4.08
CA ASN A 61 4.04 16.24 3.77
C ASN A 61 4.46 17.52 3.04
N ARG A 62 5.33 18.31 3.68
CA ARG A 62 5.94 19.51 3.04
C ARG A 62 7.14 19.15 2.18
N ASP A 63 7.83 18.08 2.54
CA ASP A 63 9.02 17.59 1.85
C ASP A 63 8.66 17.02 0.46
N PRO A 64 9.36 17.44 -0.61
CA PRO A 64 9.14 16.94 -1.97
C PRO A 64 9.34 15.42 -2.11
N ILE A 65 10.32 14.84 -1.39
CA ILE A 65 10.60 13.41 -1.44
C ILE A 65 9.45 12.62 -0.81
N ALA A 66 8.93 13.09 0.34
CA ALA A 66 7.76 12.49 0.96
C ALA A 66 6.56 12.49 0.01
N LYS A 67 6.33 13.59 -0.72
CA LYS A 67 5.27 13.66 -1.75
C LYS A 67 5.47 12.64 -2.85
N MET A 68 6.69 12.47 -3.34
CA MET A 68 7.00 11.45 -4.36
C MET A 68 6.68 10.03 -3.86
N ILE A 69 6.99 9.73 -2.61
CA ILE A 69 6.68 8.41 -2.01
C ILE A 69 5.18 8.20 -1.89
N VAL A 70 4.43 9.23 -1.50
CA VAL A 70 2.95 9.19 -1.46
C VAL A 70 2.37 8.94 -2.85
N GLU A 71 2.93 9.56 -3.90
CA GLU A 71 2.50 9.31 -5.28
C GLU A 71 2.79 7.87 -5.74
N VAL A 72 3.89 7.25 -5.28
CA VAL A 72 4.16 5.82 -5.52
C VAL A 72 3.08 4.94 -4.88
N ALA A 73 2.68 5.25 -3.63
CA ALA A 73 1.61 4.54 -2.95
C ALA A 73 0.26 4.68 -3.68
N LYS A 74 -0.08 5.88 -4.15
CA LYS A 74 -1.29 6.13 -4.94
C LYS A 74 -1.28 5.36 -6.26
N ALA A 75 -0.16 5.36 -6.97
CA ALA A 75 -0.03 4.62 -8.23
C ALA A 75 -0.21 3.11 -8.03
N GLN A 76 0.25 2.57 -6.89
CA GLN A 76 0.00 1.17 -6.52
C GLN A 76 -1.49 0.93 -6.22
N GLU A 77 -2.14 1.83 -5.47
CA GLU A 77 -3.56 1.76 -5.17
C GLU A 77 -4.41 1.77 -6.45
N GLU A 78 -4.14 2.69 -7.39
CA GLU A 78 -4.87 2.80 -8.65
C GLU A 78 -4.72 1.57 -9.56
N ARG A 79 -3.58 0.87 -9.48
CA ARG A 79 -3.31 -0.30 -10.34
C ARG A 79 -3.80 -1.61 -9.78
N ALA A 80 -3.64 -1.81 -8.47
CA ALA A 80 -3.83 -3.11 -7.84
C ALA A 80 -4.85 -3.08 -6.69
N PHE A 81 -5.26 -1.92 -6.23
CA PHE A 81 -6.14 -1.72 -5.07
C PHE A 81 -5.64 -2.37 -3.77
N ASP A 82 -4.38 -2.79 -3.75
CA ASP A 82 -3.72 -3.45 -2.63
C ASP A 82 -2.20 -3.29 -2.68
N GLY A 83 -1.53 -3.60 -1.56
CA GLY A 83 -0.06 -3.59 -1.47
C GLY A 83 0.57 -2.21 -1.29
N THR A 84 -0.20 -1.15 -1.00
CA THR A 84 0.30 0.21 -0.82
C THR A 84 1.33 0.30 0.30
N THR A 85 1.02 -0.27 1.47
CA THR A 85 1.93 -0.32 2.63
C THR A 85 3.21 -1.10 2.31
N THR A 86 3.08 -2.26 1.68
CA THR A 86 4.23 -3.10 1.25
C THR A 86 5.13 -2.34 0.29
N CYS A 87 4.56 -1.63 -0.68
CA CYS A 87 5.29 -0.87 -1.69
C CYS A 87 6.15 0.23 -1.05
N VAL A 88 5.60 0.98 -0.10
CA VAL A 88 6.30 2.06 0.61
C VAL A 88 7.41 1.51 1.50
N ILE A 89 7.16 0.42 2.23
CA ILE A 89 8.17 -0.22 3.08
C ILE A 89 9.31 -0.77 2.24
N LEU A 90 9.00 -1.46 1.14
CA LEU A 90 10.00 -2.01 0.23
C LEU A 90 10.87 -0.91 -0.39
N LEU A 91 10.25 0.19 -0.84
CA LEU A 91 10.97 1.35 -1.37
C LEU A 91 11.96 1.92 -0.34
N ALA A 92 11.51 2.13 0.89
CA ALA A 92 12.35 2.67 1.95
C ALA A 92 13.51 1.73 2.31
N GLU A 93 13.28 0.43 2.39
CA GLU A 93 14.33 -0.55 2.67
C GLU A 93 15.34 -0.66 1.52
N LEU A 94 14.90 -0.62 0.27
CA LEU A 94 15.81 -0.60 -0.88
C LEU A 94 16.69 0.66 -0.87
N LEU A 95 16.14 1.83 -0.56
CA LEU A 95 16.92 3.07 -0.42
C LEU A 95 17.91 3.00 0.73
N ARG A 96 17.52 2.47 1.88
CA ARG A 96 18.41 2.27 3.05
C ARG A 96 19.58 1.32 2.72
N LEU A 97 19.30 0.22 2.03
CA LEU A 97 20.33 -0.72 1.60
C LEU A 97 21.25 -0.10 0.54
N ALA A 98 20.70 0.69 -0.39
CA ALA A 98 21.49 1.44 -1.36
C ALA A 98 22.45 2.40 -0.66
N ASP A 99 22.00 3.11 0.38
CA ASP A 99 22.85 4.00 1.16
C ASP A 99 24.04 3.27 1.79
N THR A 100 23.79 2.10 2.40
CA THR A 100 24.85 1.24 2.95
C THR A 100 25.87 0.81 1.88
N LEU A 101 25.43 0.54 0.65
CA LEU A 101 26.31 0.17 -0.45
C LEU A 101 27.13 1.37 -0.96
N ILE A 102 26.53 2.56 -0.99
CA ILE A 102 27.22 3.80 -1.35
C ILE A 102 28.32 4.12 -0.33
N GLU A 103 28.05 3.91 0.97
CA GLU A 103 29.07 4.06 2.03
C GLU A 103 30.27 3.12 1.85
N LYS A 104 30.03 1.94 1.29
CA LYS A 104 31.10 0.99 0.91
C LYS A 104 31.79 1.35 -0.41
N GLY A 105 31.48 2.50 -1.01
CA GLY A 105 32.12 2.99 -2.23
C GLY A 105 31.49 2.48 -3.54
N ILE A 106 30.33 1.80 -3.49
CA ILE A 106 29.66 1.33 -4.70
C ILE A 106 28.90 2.50 -5.34
N HIS A 107 29.18 2.74 -6.61
CA HIS A 107 28.55 3.83 -7.34
C HIS A 107 27.03 3.61 -7.53
N PRO A 108 26.16 4.63 -7.33
CA PRO A 108 24.70 4.50 -7.43
C PRO A 108 24.19 3.84 -8.73
N ASN A 109 24.82 4.11 -9.86
CA ASN A 109 24.46 3.48 -11.14
C ASN A 109 24.62 1.95 -11.15
N HIS A 110 25.62 1.42 -10.42
CA HIS A 110 25.80 -0.03 -10.28
C HIS A 110 24.69 -0.63 -9.42
N ILE A 111 24.30 0.06 -8.33
CA ILE A 111 23.21 -0.36 -7.46
C ILE A 111 21.88 -0.37 -8.24
N ALA A 112 21.60 0.71 -8.99
CA ALA A 112 20.41 0.80 -9.82
C ALA A 112 20.35 -0.28 -10.91
N ARG A 113 21.49 -0.66 -11.49
CA ARG A 113 21.55 -1.80 -12.42
C ARG A 113 21.29 -3.12 -11.72
N GLY A 114 21.87 -3.32 -10.53
CA GLY A 114 21.63 -4.51 -9.71
C GLY A 114 20.15 -4.66 -9.33
N TYR A 115 19.49 -3.57 -8.96
CA TYR A 115 18.05 -3.59 -8.66
C TYR A 115 17.18 -3.95 -9.87
N ARG A 116 17.55 -3.46 -11.08
CA ARG A 116 16.82 -3.86 -12.30
C ARG A 116 16.98 -5.34 -12.64
N GLU A 117 18.17 -5.90 -12.44
CA GLU A 117 18.38 -7.35 -12.63
C GLU A 117 17.65 -8.17 -11.55
N GLY A 118 17.73 -7.74 -10.28
CA GLY A 118 16.99 -8.36 -9.18
C GLY A 118 15.49 -8.33 -9.40
N LEU A 119 14.93 -7.24 -9.95
CA LEU A 119 13.53 -7.15 -10.30
C LEU A 119 13.10 -8.21 -11.32
N LYS A 120 13.90 -8.44 -12.36
CA LYS A 120 13.60 -9.50 -13.37
C LYS A 120 13.52 -10.87 -12.71
N GLN A 121 14.51 -11.20 -11.87
CA GLN A 121 14.54 -12.46 -11.15
C GLN A 121 13.36 -12.60 -10.16
N ALA A 122 13.01 -11.52 -9.45
CA ALA A 122 11.88 -11.51 -8.54
C ALA A 122 10.55 -11.75 -9.26
N ILE A 123 10.34 -11.13 -10.44
CA ILE A 123 9.15 -11.34 -11.27
C ILE A 123 9.09 -12.79 -11.78
N GLU A 124 10.21 -13.34 -12.25
CA GLU A 124 10.29 -14.73 -12.70
C GLU A 124 9.97 -15.70 -11.56
N CYS A 125 10.56 -15.49 -10.38
CA CYS A 125 10.27 -16.28 -9.19
C CYS A 125 8.79 -16.20 -8.80
N ALA A 126 8.22 -14.99 -8.74
CA ALA A 126 6.80 -14.81 -8.42
C ALA A 126 5.88 -15.54 -9.42
N ASN A 127 6.17 -15.47 -10.71
CA ASN A 127 5.40 -16.19 -11.73
C ASN A 127 5.50 -17.70 -11.59
N ASN A 128 6.64 -18.23 -11.16
CA ASN A 128 6.83 -19.68 -10.97
C ASN A 128 6.13 -20.20 -9.70
N GLU A 129 5.93 -19.32 -8.70
CA GLU A 129 5.27 -19.67 -7.43
C GLU A 129 3.76 -19.34 -7.44
N CYS A 130 3.25 -18.76 -8.53
CA CYS A 130 1.81 -18.50 -8.67
C CYS A 130 1.03 -19.81 -8.83
N GLU A 131 -0.07 -19.92 -8.11
CA GLU A 131 -1.05 -21.00 -8.28
C GLU A 131 -2.10 -20.58 -9.31
N ASP A 132 -2.45 -21.51 -10.23
CA ASP A 132 -3.56 -21.32 -11.17
C ASP A 132 -4.87 -21.67 -10.46
N LEU A 133 -5.59 -20.66 -10.01
CA LEU A 133 -6.94 -20.77 -9.46
C LEU A 133 -7.98 -20.41 -10.53
N ASP A 134 -9.14 -21.03 -10.46
CA ASP A 134 -10.25 -20.56 -11.28
C ASP A 134 -10.70 -19.15 -10.81
N ARG A 135 -11.42 -18.42 -11.67
CA ARG A 135 -11.77 -17.02 -11.41
C ARG A 135 -12.65 -16.85 -10.15
N VAL A 136 -13.49 -17.81 -9.85
CA VAL A 136 -14.38 -17.76 -8.68
C VAL A 136 -13.57 -17.98 -7.42
N GLU A 137 -12.76 -19.03 -7.39
CA GLU A 137 -11.89 -19.37 -6.26
C GLU A 137 -10.90 -18.24 -5.98
N ALA A 138 -10.23 -17.70 -7.02
CA ALA A 138 -9.34 -16.55 -6.89
C ALA A 138 -10.03 -15.33 -6.29
N SER A 139 -11.27 -15.03 -6.69
CA SER A 139 -12.02 -13.89 -6.15
C SER A 139 -12.38 -14.06 -4.68
N ILE A 140 -12.68 -15.27 -4.25
CA ILE A 140 -13.00 -15.60 -2.85
C ILE A 140 -11.76 -15.49 -1.98
N GLU A 141 -10.64 -16.09 -2.40
CA GLU A 141 -9.40 -16.07 -1.64
C GLU A 141 -8.80 -14.65 -1.56
N ALA A 142 -8.87 -13.87 -2.64
CA ALA A 142 -8.49 -12.46 -2.62
C ALA A 142 -9.36 -11.63 -1.65
N ALA A 143 -10.68 -11.84 -1.64
CA ALA A 143 -11.57 -11.15 -0.72
C ALA A 143 -11.32 -11.54 0.74
N LYS A 144 -11.06 -12.82 1.04
CA LYS A 144 -10.66 -13.28 2.38
C LYS A 144 -9.37 -12.60 2.84
N THR A 145 -8.35 -12.59 1.98
CA THR A 145 -7.06 -11.96 2.28
C THR A 145 -7.23 -10.47 2.55
N ALA A 146 -8.01 -9.76 1.72
CA ALA A 146 -8.26 -8.34 1.89
C ALA A 146 -9.01 -7.98 3.18
N LEU A 147 -9.82 -8.89 3.72
CA LEU A 147 -10.57 -8.70 4.98
C LEU A 147 -9.79 -9.18 6.21
N THR A 148 -8.71 -9.95 6.03
CA THR A 148 -7.90 -10.44 7.15
C THR A 148 -7.27 -9.28 7.92
N GLY A 149 -7.47 -9.27 9.25
CA GLY A 149 -6.97 -8.20 10.13
C GLY A 149 -7.80 -6.92 10.12
N LYS A 150 -8.92 -6.88 9.39
CA LYS A 150 -9.86 -5.74 9.39
C LYS A 150 -11.06 -6.00 10.29
N ILE A 151 -11.76 -4.93 10.69
CA ILE A 151 -12.92 -4.99 11.59
C ILE A 151 -14.14 -5.52 10.81
N ALA A 152 -14.06 -6.76 10.34
CA ALA A 152 -15.18 -7.43 9.67
C ALA A 152 -15.99 -8.33 10.62
N GLY A 153 -15.36 -8.84 11.70
CA GLY A 153 -16.00 -9.66 12.71
C GLY A 153 -16.86 -10.79 12.12
N ASP A 154 -18.05 -10.98 12.68
CA ASP A 154 -19.02 -12.01 12.26
C ASP A 154 -19.57 -11.79 10.84
N TYR A 155 -19.27 -10.67 10.20
CA TYR A 155 -19.71 -10.34 8.84
C TYR A 155 -18.70 -10.72 7.74
N ALA A 156 -17.53 -11.22 8.10
CA ALA A 156 -16.44 -11.49 7.15
C ALA A 156 -16.89 -12.39 5.99
N ASP A 157 -17.51 -13.53 6.28
CA ASP A 157 -17.97 -14.46 5.23
C ASP A 157 -19.04 -13.84 4.32
N LYS A 158 -19.93 -13.04 4.88
CA LYS A 158 -20.94 -12.32 4.11
C LYS A 158 -20.28 -11.30 3.18
N LEU A 159 -19.32 -10.53 3.68
CA LEU A 159 -18.58 -9.53 2.89
C LEU A 159 -17.75 -10.19 1.80
N VAL A 160 -17.06 -11.30 2.09
CA VAL A 160 -16.34 -12.11 1.09
C VAL A 160 -17.29 -12.51 -0.05
N SER A 161 -18.45 -13.07 0.28
CA SER A 161 -19.44 -13.49 -0.71
C SER A 161 -19.93 -12.33 -1.57
N MET A 162 -20.21 -11.17 -0.95
CA MET A 162 -20.67 -9.97 -1.67
C MET A 162 -19.58 -9.40 -2.58
N CYS A 163 -18.35 -9.27 -2.07
CA CYS A 163 -17.21 -8.75 -2.84
C CYS A 163 -16.89 -9.66 -4.04
N SER A 164 -16.85 -10.98 -3.82
CA SER A 164 -16.64 -11.94 -4.90
C SER A 164 -17.74 -11.86 -5.96
N LYS A 165 -19.01 -11.81 -5.57
CA LYS A 165 -20.15 -11.66 -6.49
C LYS A 165 -20.06 -10.36 -7.30
N ALA A 166 -19.71 -9.25 -6.67
CA ALA A 166 -19.55 -7.96 -7.33
C ALA A 166 -18.37 -8.00 -8.35
N ALA A 167 -17.21 -8.50 -7.93
CA ALA A 167 -16.01 -8.59 -8.77
C ALA A 167 -16.18 -9.52 -9.99
N LEU A 168 -17.00 -10.56 -9.87
CA LEU A 168 -17.32 -11.46 -10.99
C LEU A 168 -18.34 -10.85 -11.96
N SER A 169 -19.15 -9.89 -11.51
CA SER A 169 -20.26 -9.34 -12.27
C SER A 169 -19.94 -8.02 -12.96
N ALA A 170 -19.01 -7.22 -12.42
CA ALA A 170 -18.71 -5.88 -12.89
C ALA A 170 -17.23 -5.52 -12.74
N LYS A 171 -16.79 -4.45 -13.41
CA LYS A 171 -15.48 -3.84 -13.14
C LYS A 171 -15.55 -3.00 -11.87
N PRO A 172 -14.43 -2.78 -11.16
CA PRO A 172 -14.43 -1.98 -9.92
C PRO A 172 -15.09 -0.60 -10.08
N ASP A 173 -14.84 0.09 -11.19
CA ASP A 173 -15.39 1.42 -11.47
C ASP A 173 -16.91 1.43 -11.70
N ASP A 174 -17.49 0.27 -12.04
CA ASP A 174 -18.92 0.10 -12.29
C ASP A 174 -19.67 -0.32 -10.99
N VAL A 175 -18.92 -0.57 -9.89
CA VAL A 175 -19.50 -0.97 -8.60
C VAL A 175 -19.84 0.27 -7.76
N LYS A 176 -21.10 0.43 -7.43
CA LYS A 176 -21.57 1.50 -6.55
C LYS A 176 -21.94 0.95 -5.16
N ILE A 177 -21.30 1.49 -4.14
CA ILE A 177 -21.60 1.14 -2.74
C ILE A 177 -22.58 2.15 -2.17
N LEU A 178 -23.72 1.67 -1.70
CA LEU A 178 -24.74 2.48 -1.04
C LEU A 178 -24.82 2.06 0.43
N ALA A 179 -24.46 2.98 1.33
CA ALA A 179 -24.62 2.78 2.76
C ALA A 179 -26.01 3.25 3.19
N MET A 180 -26.74 2.39 3.88
CA MET A 180 -28.08 2.68 4.43
C MET A 180 -28.15 2.26 5.89
N PRO A 181 -28.97 2.91 6.72
CA PRO A 181 -29.23 2.46 8.09
C PRO A 181 -29.78 1.04 8.10
N GLY A 182 -29.22 0.16 8.92
CA GLY A 182 -29.67 -1.23 9.03
C GLY A 182 -28.60 -2.17 9.54
N ASP A 183 -28.92 -3.48 9.57
CA ASP A 183 -27.98 -4.53 9.92
C ASP A 183 -27.23 -4.97 8.66
N THR A 184 -25.90 -5.07 8.75
CA THR A 184 -25.01 -5.57 7.68
C THR A 184 -25.42 -6.97 7.19
N LYS A 185 -26.08 -7.78 8.02
CA LYS A 185 -26.64 -9.08 7.63
C LYS A 185 -27.64 -8.99 6.48
N ASN A 186 -28.31 -7.85 6.31
CA ASN A 186 -29.29 -7.63 5.26
C ASN A 186 -28.71 -7.00 3.99
N SER A 187 -27.39 -6.77 3.95
CA SER A 187 -26.73 -6.25 2.75
C SER A 187 -26.72 -7.30 1.63
N ASP A 188 -26.81 -6.86 0.38
CA ASP A 188 -26.71 -7.73 -0.80
C ASP A 188 -26.16 -6.99 -2.02
N VAL A 189 -25.79 -7.73 -3.05
CA VAL A 189 -25.32 -7.22 -4.35
C VAL A 189 -26.50 -7.28 -5.33
N ILE A 190 -26.87 -6.11 -5.86
CA ILE A 190 -27.86 -5.97 -6.93
C ILE A 190 -27.12 -5.73 -8.24
N ILE A 191 -27.38 -6.55 -9.24
CA ILE A 191 -26.82 -6.42 -10.60
C ILE A 191 -27.91 -5.74 -11.44
N ILE A 192 -27.57 -4.59 -12.02
CA ILE A 192 -28.49 -3.77 -12.86
C ILE A 192 -28.01 -3.83 -14.31
#